data_72e7217c04c1c9f2314374ddc05dc659
#
_entry.id   72e7217c04c1c9f2314374ddc05dc659
#
_cell.length_a   1.000
_cell.length_b   1.000
_cell.length_c   1.000
_cell.angle_alpha   90.00
_cell.angle_beta   90.00
_cell.angle_gamma   90.00
#
_symmetry.space_group_name_H-M   'P 1'
#
loop_
_entity.id
_entity.type
_entity.pdbx_description
1 polymer ?
#
loop_
_entity_poly.entity_id
_entity_poly.type
_entity_poly.pdbx_seq_one_letter_code
_entity_poly.pdbx_strand_id
1 'polypeptide(L)'
;MKTIKAILLLVTATIFVQCAAAQISSIDTTKIGSNDLVGHYAKIRGFDMYYETYGSGQPLLLIHGNGGSISNFMYQVPYFAKSYKVIVADSRSQGKSVDAGDSLSYEMMADDMNALLDALHLDSCYVIGWGDGGINGLLLAMHHPDKVKKLAITGANLWSDTSSIDPPAFMWAMSYNASLARVKQTPEIRNNCKVAHLLSYEPHLTTQQLEKIQCPTLVIGGDHDVVLPKHTFLIAESIPKSYLWIVPNSGRSIPINYKDQFNEVVNNFFSAPYRKIEGFDRFN
;
A
#
# COMPACT_ATOMS: atom_id res chain seq x y z
N MET A 1 -44.73 15.62 -25.70
CA MET A 1 -43.85 14.43 -25.65
C MET A 1 -42.38 14.75 -25.39
N LYS A 2 -41.78 15.82 -25.97
CA LYS A 2 -40.36 16.17 -25.71
C LYS A 2 -40.03 16.63 -24.28
N THR A 3 -40.96 17.32 -23.60
CA THR A 3 -40.80 17.85 -22.23
C THR A 3 -40.81 16.74 -21.18
N ILE A 4 -41.62 15.70 -21.35
CA ILE A 4 -41.71 14.57 -20.40
C ILE A 4 -40.47 13.71 -20.44
N LYS A 5 -39.83 13.54 -21.66
CA LYS A 5 -38.54 12.79 -21.77
C LYS A 5 -37.36 13.52 -21.09
N ALA A 6 -37.34 14.85 -21.13
CA ALA A 6 -36.28 15.64 -20.51
C ALA A 6 -36.39 15.58 -18.97
N ILE A 7 -37.58 15.59 -18.39
CA ILE A 7 -37.82 15.47 -16.95
C ILE A 7 -37.46 14.06 -16.45
N LEU A 8 -37.75 13.00 -17.23
CA LEU A 8 -37.40 11.63 -16.86
C LEU A 8 -35.89 11.40 -16.87
N LEU A 9 -35.15 12.01 -17.81
CA LEU A 9 -33.68 11.94 -17.86
C LEU A 9 -33.01 12.70 -16.70
N LEU A 10 -33.57 13.85 -16.29
CA LEU A 10 -33.04 14.59 -15.14
C LEU A 10 -33.26 13.86 -13.81
N VAL A 11 -34.40 13.21 -13.63
CA VAL A 11 -34.72 12.45 -12.42
C VAL A 11 -33.86 11.20 -12.30
N THR A 12 -33.60 10.49 -13.42
CA THR A 12 -32.71 9.33 -13.41
C THR A 12 -31.25 9.70 -13.16
N ALA A 13 -30.76 10.82 -13.70
CA ALA A 13 -29.42 11.30 -13.45
C ALA A 13 -29.22 11.72 -11.97
N THR A 14 -30.22 12.37 -11.37
CA THR A 14 -30.19 12.78 -9.96
C THR A 14 -30.23 11.58 -8.99
N ILE A 15 -30.99 10.54 -9.32
CA ILE A 15 -31.06 9.31 -8.52
C ILE A 15 -29.74 8.53 -8.58
N PHE A 16 -29.06 8.46 -9.75
CA PHE A 16 -27.77 7.82 -9.88
C PHE A 16 -26.65 8.55 -9.11
N VAL A 17 -26.63 9.88 -9.15
CA VAL A 17 -25.66 10.70 -8.38
C VAL A 17 -25.93 10.58 -6.87
N GLN A 18 -27.17 10.54 -6.42
CA GLN A 18 -27.52 10.35 -5.01
C GLN A 18 -27.21 8.94 -4.51
N CYS A 19 -27.39 7.88 -5.33
CA CYS A 19 -26.98 6.52 -4.95
C CYS A 19 -25.44 6.41 -4.79
N ALA A 20 -24.66 7.01 -5.69
CA ALA A 20 -23.19 7.00 -5.58
C ALA A 20 -22.71 7.77 -4.34
N ALA A 21 -23.30 8.93 -4.04
CA ALA A 21 -23.00 9.72 -2.85
C ALA A 21 -23.43 9.03 -1.55
N ALA A 22 -24.56 8.31 -1.56
CA ALA A 22 -25.05 7.56 -0.41
C ALA A 22 -24.18 6.34 -0.09
N GLN A 23 -23.58 5.68 -1.09
CA GLN A 23 -22.65 4.57 -0.87
C GLN A 23 -21.34 5.02 -0.20
N ILE A 24 -20.86 6.24 -0.48
CA ILE A 24 -19.62 6.76 0.11
C ILE A 24 -19.84 7.20 1.57
N SER A 25 -21.05 7.66 1.93
CA SER A 25 -21.34 8.13 3.29
C SER A 25 -21.56 7.01 4.33
N SER A 26 -21.50 5.75 3.94
CA SER A 26 -21.83 4.60 4.79
C SER A 26 -20.88 3.40 4.69
N ILE A 27 -19.60 3.61 4.34
CA ILE A 27 -18.62 2.50 4.41
C ILE A 27 -18.49 2.07 5.87
N ASP A 28 -18.96 0.86 6.16
CA ASP A 28 -18.83 0.23 7.47
C ASP A 28 -17.38 -0.22 7.65
N THR A 29 -16.62 0.56 8.42
CA THR A 29 -15.19 0.32 8.64
C THR A 29 -14.92 -1.00 9.35
N THR A 30 -15.89 -1.56 10.06
CA THR A 30 -15.72 -2.86 10.74
C THR A 30 -15.74 -4.04 9.78
N LYS A 31 -16.24 -3.83 8.55
CA LYS A 31 -16.29 -4.84 7.49
C LYS A 31 -15.12 -4.79 6.52
N ILE A 32 -14.28 -3.76 6.57
CA ILE A 32 -13.11 -3.65 5.68
C ILE A 32 -12.18 -4.85 5.92
N GLY A 33 -11.90 -5.61 4.85
CA GLY A 33 -11.21 -6.90 4.87
C GLY A 33 -12.12 -8.12 4.99
N SER A 34 -13.46 -7.90 5.16
CA SER A 34 -14.46 -8.98 5.23
C SER A 34 -15.82 -8.55 4.66
N ASN A 35 -15.81 -7.65 3.68
CA ASN A 35 -17.01 -7.09 3.11
C ASN A 35 -17.46 -7.87 1.86
N ASP A 36 -18.36 -8.83 2.04
CA ASP A 36 -18.85 -9.69 0.96
C ASP A 36 -19.57 -8.93 -0.18
N LEU A 37 -19.97 -7.68 0.03
CA LEU A 37 -20.64 -6.86 -0.99
C LEU A 37 -19.65 -6.30 -2.03
N VAL A 38 -18.38 -6.14 -1.67
CA VAL A 38 -17.33 -5.51 -2.49
C VAL A 38 -16.06 -6.35 -2.56
N GLY A 39 -16.05 -7.50 -1.88
CA GLY A 39 -14.95 -8.45 -1.84
C GLY A 39 -15.00 -9.42 -3.01
N HIS A 40 -13.85 -9.62 -3.64
CA HIS A 40 -13.69 -10.47 -4.81
C HIS A 40 -12.37 -11.25 -4.73
N TYR A 41 -12.26 -12.30 -5.55
CA TYR A 41 -11.02 -13.03 -5.76
C TYR A 41 -10.56 -12.89 -7.22
N ALA A 42 -9.29 -12.53 -7.41
CA ALA A 42 -8.63 -12.56 -8.71
C ALA A 42 -7.73 -13.79 -8.79
N LYS A 43 -7.93 -14.62 -9.83
CA LYS A 43 -7.02 -15.72 -10.13
C LYS A 43 -5.78 -15.20 -10.82
N ILE A 44 -4.69 -15.09 -10.09
CA ILE A 44 -3.43 -14.55 -10.59
C ILE A 44 -2.27 -15.43 -10.15
N ARG A 45 -1.28 -15.62 -11.01
CA ARG A 45 0.03 -16.23 -10.70
C ARG A 45 -0.05 -17.49 -9.80
N GLY A 46 -1.09 -18.33 -10.00
CA GLY A 46 -1.24 -19.64 -9.36
C GLY A 46 -1.97 -19.64 -8.00
N PHE A 47 -2.56 -18.51 -7.58
CA PHE A 47 -3.41 -18.46 -6.38
C PHE A 47 -4.59 -17.50 -6.58
N ASP A 48 -5.51 -17.50 -5.62
CA ASP A 48 -6.66 -16.61 -5.58
C ASP A 48 -6.35 -15.44 -4.63
N MET A 49 -6.11 -14.23 -5.19
CA MET A 49 -5.89 -13.01 -4.41
C MET A 49 -7.22 -12.38 -4.02
N TYR A 50 -7.47 -12.23 -2.72
CA TYR A 50 -8.62 -11.49 -2.21
C TYR A 50 -8.37 -9.99 -2.28
N TYR A 51 -9.36 -9.26 -2.78
CA TYR A 51 -9.33 -7.80 -2.83
C TYR A 51 -10.72 -7.20 -2.64
N GLU A 52 -10.77 -5.96 -2.22
CA GLU A 52 -11.99 -5.15 -2.09
C GLU A 52 -11.83 -3.85 -2.90
N THR A 53 -12.94 -3.35 -3.45
CA THR A 53 -12.94 -2.10 -4.22
C THR A 53 -13.98 -1.14 -3.68
N TYR A 54 -13.56 0.12 -3.47
CA TYR A 54 -14.40 1.18 -2.89
C TYR A 54 -14.30 2.47 -3.71
N GLY A 55 -15.40 3.22 -3.82
CA GLY A 55 -15.41 4.51 -4.50
C GLY A 55 -15.27 4.41 -6.02
N SER A 56 -14.90 5.52 -6.64
CA SER A 56 -14.74 5.63 -8.10
C SER A 56 -13.73 6.74 -8.44
N GLY A 57 -13.28 6.80 -9.70
CA GLY A 57 -12.33 7.80 -10.18
C GLY A 57 -10.94 7.24 -10.45
N GLN A 58 -9.89 8.04 -10.17
CA GLN A 58 -8.50 7.62 -10.36
C GLN A 58 -8.19 6.39 -9.49
N PRO A 59 -7.67 5.29 -10.07
CA PRO A 59 -7.30 4.11 -9.30
C PRO A 59 -6.23 4.40 -8.25
N LEU A 60 -6.44 3.85 -7.04
CA LEU A 60 -5.52 3.92 -5.90
C LEU A 60 -5.40 2.54 -5.28
N LEU A 61 -4.22 1.94 -5.35
CA LEU A 61 -3.88 0.65 -4.75
C LEU A 61 -3.30 0.86 -3.35
N LEU A 62 -3.83 0.14 -2.35
CA LEU A 62 -3.32 0.10 -0.98
C LEU A 62 -2.71 -1.28 -0.71
N ILE A 63 -1.45 -1.31 -0.24
CA ILE A 63 -0.68 -2.53 0.05
C ILE A 63 -0.26 -2.54 1.52
N HIS A 64 -0.77 -3.52 2.29
CA HIS A 64 -0.54 -3.64 3.73
C HIS A 64 0.86 -4.18 4.09
N GLY A 65 1.24 -4.05 5.36
CA GLY A 65 2.51 -4.53 5.90
C GLY A 65 2.51 -6.03 6.23
N ASN A 66 3.68 -6.51 6.69
CA ASN A 66 3.92 -7.91 7.07
C ASN A 66 2.89 -8.42 8.06
N GLY A 67 2.33 -9.60 7.78
CA GLY A 67 1.33 -10.25 8.63
C GLY A 67 0.01 -9.51 8.73
N GLY A 68 -0.19 -8.47 7.92
CA GLY A 68 -1.39 -7.66 7.88
C GLY A 68 -2.48 -8.18 6.95
N SER A 69 -3.43 -7.32 6.67
CA SER A 69 -4.54 -7.56 5.74
C SER A 69 -5.16 -6.23 5.31
N ILE A 70 -6.15 -6.30 4.46
CA ILE A 70 -7.00 -5.16 4.04
C ILE A 70 -7.48 -4.33 5.24
N SER A 71 -7.81 -4.97 6.38
CA SER A 71 -8.32 -4.29 7.58
C SER A 71 -7.37 -3.26 8.19
N ASN A 72 -6.07 -3.33 7.87
CA ASN A 72 -5.09 -2.34 8.30
C ASN A 72 -5.39 -0.92 7.75
N PHE A 73 -6.16 -0.83 6.66
CA PHE A 73 -6.54 0.43 6.02
C PHE A 73 -7.95 0.93 6.37
N MET A 74 -8.49 0.53 7.53
CA MET A 74 -9.83 0.90 7.98
C MET A 74 -10.07 2.42 8.04
N TYR A 75 -9.03 3.24 8.18
CA TYR A 75 -9.12 4.70 8.19
C TYR A 75 -8.83 5.33 6.83
N GLN A 76 -8.04 4.66 5.97
CA GLN A 76 -7.66 5.14 4.65
C GLN A 76 -8.75 4.89 3.62
N VAL A 77 -9.33 3.69 3.62
CA VAL A 77 -10.38 3.29 2.67
C VAL A 77 -11.55 4.30 2.67
N PRO A 78 -12.21 4.63 3.79
CA PRO A 78 -13.35 5.56 3.75
C PRO A 78 -12.94 7.00 3.42
N TYR A 79 -11.70 7.38 3.68
CA TYR A 79 -11.20 8.71 3.33
C TYR A 79 -10.97 8.83 1.81
N PHE A 80 -10.18 7.93 1.25
CA PHE A 80 -9.79 7.99 -0.16
C PHE A 80 -10.92 7.57 -1.12
N ALA A 81 -11.83 6.70 -0.70
CA ALA A 81 -12.98 6.30 -1.52
C ALA A 81 -13.92 7.46 -1.91
N LYS A 82 -13.80 8.62 -1.26
CA LYS A 82 -14.54 9.84 -1.63
C LYS A 82 -14.09 10.42 -2.97
N SER A 83 -12.84 10.17 -3.39
CA SER A 83 -12.23 10.81 -4.57
C SER A 83 -11.49 9.82 -5.50
N TYR A 84 -11.28 8.59 -5.05
CA TYR A 84 -10.51 7.57 -5.77
C TYR A 84 -11.30 6.26 -5.88
N LYS A 85 -11.01 5.48 -6.94
CA LYS A 85 -11.32 4.06 -6.97
C LYS A 85 -10.26 3.34 -6.15
N VAL A 86 -10.53 3.11 -4.87
CA VAL A 86 -9.63 2.42 -3.94
C VAL A 86 -9.69 0.91 -4.21
N ILE A 87 -8.55 0.32 -4.50
CA ILE A 87 -8.32 -1.12 -4.56
C ILE A 87 -7.44 -1.48 -3.36
N VAL A 88 -7.90 -2.39 -2.53
CA VAL A 88 -7.13 -2.86 -1.40
C VAL A 88 -7.13 -4.39 -1.43
N ALA A 89 -5.93 -5.00 -1.33
CA ALA A 89 -5.75 -6.44 -1.51
C ALA A 89 -5.01 -7.06 -0.34
N ASP A 90 -5.39 -8.30 0.00
CA ASP A 90 -4.57 -9.14 0.86
C ASP A 90 -3.40 -9.67 0.04
N SER A 91 -2.18 -9.41 0.51
CA SER A 91 -0.97 -9.88 -0.15
C SER A 91 -0.87 -11.41 -0.09
N ARG A 92 -0.14 -12.02 -1.03
CA ARG A 92 0.10 -13.47 -1.09
C ARG A 92 0.47 -14.02 0.29
N SER A 93 -0.11 -15.16 0.66
CA SER A 93 0.10 -15.85 1.94
C SER A 93 -0.37 -15.08 3.18
N GLN A 94 -1.17 -14.02 3.03
CA GLN A 94 -1.66 -13.18 4.12
C GLN A 94 -3.15 -12.89 3.96
N GLY A 95 -3.83 -12.60 5.08
CA GLY A 95 -5.27 -12.37 5.08
C GLY A 95 -6.05 -13.55 4.47
N LYS A 96 -6.90 -13.26 3.48
CA LYS A 96 -7.70 -14.26 2.75
C LYS A 96 -7.01 -14.77 1.48
N SER A 97 -5.83 -14.26 1.12
CA SER A 97 -5.05 -14.65 -0.06
C SER A 97 -4.19 -15.86 0.24
N VAL A 98 -4.83 -17.04 0.28
CA VAL A 98 -4.17 -18.30 0.60
C VAL A 98 -3.28 -18.74 -0.56
N ASP A 99 -2.03 -19.09 -0.26
CA ASP A 99 -1.05 -19.59 -1.22
C ASP A 99 -0.42 -20.90 -0.71
N ALA A 100 -0.52 -21.97 -1.52
CA ALA A 100 0.03 -23.28 -1.20
C ALA A 100 1.51 -23.44 -1.59
N GLY A 101 2.12 -22.46 -2.24
CA GLY A 101 3.53 -22.47 -2.63
C GLY A 101 4.48 -22.48 -1.43
N ASP A 102 5.68 -22.99 -1.63
CA ASP A 102 6.70 -23.12 -0.57
C ASP A 102 7.62 -21.89 -0.44
N SER A 103 7.55 -20.94 -1.37
CA SER A 103 8.39 -19.74 -1.41
C SER A 103 7.56 -18.46 -1.38
N LEU A 104 8.17 -17.40 -0.85
CA LEU A 104 7.62 -16.05 -0.86
C LEU A 104 8.78 -15.06 -0.94
N SER A 105 8.67 -14.06 -1.83
CA SER A 105 9.59 -12.92 -1.87
C SER A 105 8.83 -11.63 -2.17
N TYR A 106 9.47 -10.49 -1.91
CA TYR A 106 8.86 -9.19 -2.24
C TYR A 106 8.70 -8.98 -3.74
N GLU A 107 9.62 -9.52 -4.57
CA GLU A 107 9.50 -9.48 -6.03
C GLU A 107 8.27 -10.24 -6.50
N MET A 108 8.02 -11.46 -5.95
CA MET A 108 6.79 -12.21 -6.25
C MET A 108 5.55 -11.40 -5.89
N MET A 109 5.54 -10.77 -4.72
CA MET A 109 4.40 -9.98 -4.24
C MET A 109 4.17 -8.71 -5.07
N ALA A 110 5.23 -8.03 -5.51
CA ALA A 110 5.13 -6.88 -6.40
C ALA A 110 4.57 -7.28 -7.79
N ASP A 111 5.03 -8.40 -8.35
CA ASP A 111 4.48 -8.97 -9.59
C ASP A 111 3.02 -9.42 -9.43
N ASP A 112 2.61 -9.88 -8.24
CA ASP A 112 1.22 -10.21 -7.95
C ASP A 112 0.34 -8.96 -7.97
N MET A 113 0.82 -7.83 -7.44
CA MET A 113 0.11 -6.55 -7.52
C MET A 113 -0.02 -6.07 -8.96
N ASN A 114 1.04 -6.22 -9.79
CA ASN A 114 0.94 -5.96 -11.22
C ASN A 114 -0.13 -6.83 -11.89
N ALA A 115 -0.11 -8.14 -11.63
CA ALA A 115 -1.08 -9.08 -12.18
C ALA A 115 -2.52 -8.78 -11.73
N LEU A 116 -2.72 -8.29 -10.49
CA LEU A 116 -4.02 -7.81 -10.02
C LEU A 116 -4.48 -6.60 -10.83
N LEU A 117 -3.61 -5.60 -11.06
CA LEU A 117 -3.94 -4.43 -11.88
C LEU A 117 -4.33 -4.82 -13.31
N ASP A 118 -3.60 -5.78 -13.91
CA ASP A 118 -3.92 -6.32 -15.24
C ASP A 118 -5.28 -7.05 -15.25
N ALA A 119 -5.56 -7.88 -14.24
CA ALA A 119 -6.84 -8.59 -14.12
C ALA A 119 -8.02 -7.63 -13.93
N LEU A 120 -7.78 -6.46 -13.35
CA LEU A 120 -8.77 -5.39 -13.19
C LEU A 120 -8.85 -4.42 -14.39
N HIS A 121 -8.08 -4.67 -15.44
CA HIS A 121 -7.96 -3.82 -16.65
C HIS A 121 -7.57 -2.38 -16.30
N LEU A 122 -6.63 -2.22 -15.36
CA LEU A 122 -6.11 -0.94 -14.94
C LEU A 122 -4.73 -0.70 -15.56
N ASP A 123 -4.62 0.31 -16.41
CA ASP A 123 -3.35 0.68 -17.03
C ASP A 123 -2.36 1.20 -16.00
N SER A 124 -2.85 2.00 -15.04
CA SER A 124 -1.98 2.58 -14.00
C SER A 124 -2.79 3.09 -12.80
N CYS A 125 -2.13 3.22 -11.65
CA CYS A 125 -2.73 3.68 -10.41
C CYS A 125 -1.78 4.57 -9.59
N TYR A 126 -2.34 5.21 -8.55
CA TYR A 126 -1.56 5.67 -7.41
C TYR A 126 -1.37 4.51 -6.44
N VAL A 127 -0.31 4.53 -5.64
CA VAL A 127 -0.02 3.45 -4.68
C VAL A 127 0.25 4.04 -3.31
N ILE A 128 -0.37 3.44 -2.28
CA ILE A 128 0.00 3.62 -0.88
C ILE A 128 0.51 2.28 -0.37
N GLY A 129 1.75 2.26 0.15
CA GLY A 129 2.35 1.07 0.76
C GLY A 129 2.76 1.30 2.21
N TRP A 130 2.41 0.36 3.10
CA TRP A 130 2.79 0.42 4.51
C TRP A 130 3.67 -0.78 4.88
N GLY A 131 4.88 -0.51 5.43
CA GLY A 131 5.85 -1.54 5.77
C GLY A 131 6.27 -2.35 4.55
N ASP A 132 6.02 -3.67 4.59
CA ASP A 132 6.23 -4.57 3.44
C ASP A 132 5.47 -4.10 2.19
N GLY A 133 4.28 -3.53 2.38
CA GLY A 133 3.55 -2.89 1.29
C GLY A 133 4.30 -1.71 0.68
N GLY A 134 5.12 -1.01 1.46
CA GLY A 134 6.01 0.04 0.97
C GLY A 134 7.15 -0.55 0.14
N ILE A 135 7.75 -1.68 0.56
CA ILE A 135 8.76 -2.41 -0.20
C ILE A 135 8.16 -2.90 -1.53
N ASN A 136 6.96 -3.49 -1.49
CA ASN A 136 6.24 -3.91 -2.69
C ASN A 136 5.93 -2.73 -3.62
N GLY A 137 5.58 -1.56 -3.07
CA GLY A 137 5.36 -0.34 -3.84
C GLY A 137 6.62 0.14 -4.56
N LEU A 138 7.79 0.09 -3.89
CA LEU A 138 9.09 0.39 -4.51
C LEU A 138 9.40 -0.57 -5.65
N LEU A 139 9.27 -1.89 -5.42
CA LEU A 139 9.51 -2.92 -6.42
C LEU A 139 8.54 -2.80 -7.61
N LEU A 140 7.25 -2.58 -7.34
CA LEU A 140 6.26 -2.35 -8.39
C LEU A 140 6.64 -1.14 -9.27
N ALA A 141 7.08 -0.03 -8.65
CA ALA A 141 7.50 1.17 -9.39
C ALA A 141 8.81 0.98 -10.16
N MET A 142 9.71 0.09 -9.70
CA MET A 142 10.96 -0.25 -10.39
C MET A 142 10.77 -1.21 -11.56
N HIS A 143 9.93 -2.23 -11.39
CA HIS A 143 9.78 -3.32 -12.36
C HIS A 143 8.65 -3.06 -13.35
N HIS A 144 7.62 -2.31 -12.93
CA HIS A 144 6.43 -1.97 -13.73
C HIS A 144 6.17 -0.45 -13.68
N PRO A 145 7.11 0.39 -14.17
CA PRO A 145 7.05 1.85 -14.01
C PRO A 145 5.84 2.51 -14.68
N ASP A 146 5.28 1.88 -15.70
CA ASP A 146 4.04 2.28 -16.37
C ASP A 146 2.79 2.11 -15.49
N LYS A 147 2.83 1.20 -14.51
CA LYS A 147 1.71 0.93 -13.60
C LYS A 147 1.60 1.95 -12.46
N VAL A 148 2.67 2.64 -12.10
CA VAL A 148 2.68 3.52 -10.91
C VAL A 148 2.81 4.98 -11.33
N LYS A 149 1.74 5.76 -11.21
CA LYS A 149 1.74 7.21 -11.48
C LYS A 149 2.33 8.04 -10.35
N LYS A 150 2.03 7.66 -9.10
CA LYS A 150 2.57 8.26 -7.88
C LYS A 150 2.61 7.20 -6.79
N LEU A 151 3.62 7.28 -5.95
CA LEU A 151 3.88 6.32 -4.87
C LEU A 151 3.98 7.05 -3.52
N ALA A 152 3.23 6.63 -2.51
CA ALA A 152 3.41 7.04 -1.12
C ALA A 152 3.75 5.80 -0.29
N ILE A 153 4.88 5.81 0.39
CA ILE A 153 5.32 4.70 1.23
C ILE A 153 5.59 5.15 2.65
N THR A 154 5.30 4.29 3.62
CA THR A 154 5.63 4.53 5.03
C THR A 154 6.24 3.29 5.67
N GLY A 155 7.36 3.45 6.39
CA GLY A 155 8.03 2.38 7.11
C GLY A 155 8.61 1.27 6.23
N ALA A 156 9.02 1.56 5.00
CA ALA A 156 9.73 0.63 4.12
C ALA A 156 11.23 0.60 4.45
N ASN A 157 11.86 -0.55 4.24
CA ASN A 157 13.32 -0.73 4.34
C ASN A 157 13.88 -1.36 3.06
N LEU A 158 15.18 -1.17 2.81
CA LEU A 158 15.89 -1.73 1.65
C LEU A 158 16.61 -3.04 1.97
N TRP A 159 16.95 -3.25 3.24
CA TRP A 159 17.57 -4.48 3.76
C TRP A 159 17.16 -4.71 5.21
N SER A 160 17.32 -5.93 5.69
CA SER A 160 16.93 -6.35 7.04
C SER A 160 18.17 -6.59 7.90
N ASP A 161 18.70 -5.52 8.50
CA ASP A 161 19.75 -5.54 9.51
C ASP A 161 19.67 -4.33 10.44
N THR A 162 20.56 -4.26 11.44
CA THR A 162 20.58 -3.19 12.44
C THR A 162 21.08 -1.83 11.92
N SER A 163 21.48 -1.73 10.66
CA SER A 163 21.78 -0.44 10.02
C SER A 163 20.53 0.26 9.47
N SER A 164 19.49 -0.54 9.19
CA SER A 164 18.18 -0.10 8.66
C SER A 164 17.05 -0.20 9.67
N ILE A 165 17.08 -1.21 10.54
CA ILE A 165 16.03 -1.54 11.52
C ILE A 165 16.56 -1.30 12.94
N ASP A 166 15.70 -0.79 13.81
CA ASP A 166 15.98 -0.65 15.25
C ASP A 166 16.41 -2.00 15.84
N PRO A 167 17.58 -2.07 16.54
CA PRO A 167 18.13 -3.35 16.99
C PRO A 167 17.17 -4.24 17.80
N PRO A 168 16.42 -3.74 18.81
CA PRO A 168 15.38 -4.51 19.48
C PRO A 168 14.33 -5.10 18.53
N ALA A 169 13.86 -4.33 17.57
CA ALA A 169 12.87 -4.78 16.60
C ALA A 169 13.44 -5.87 15.66
N PHE A 170 14.66 -5.69 15.20
CA PHE A 170 15.38 -6.70 14.41
C PHE A 170 15.55 -8.01 15.18
N MET A 171 16.01 -7.94 16.43
CA MET A 171 16.19 -9.12 17.29
C MET A 171 14.86 -9.82 17.56
N TRP A 172 13.77 -9.07 17.73
CA TRP A 172 12.44 -9.64 17.85
C TRP A 172 12.03 -10.42 16.60
N ALA A 173 12.22 -9.85 15.40
CA ALA A 173 11.91 -10.51 14.13
C ALA A 173 12.67 -11.83 13.96
N MET A 174 13.98 -11.83 14.24
CA MET A 174 14.82 -13.02 14.20
C MET A 174 14.35 -14.09 15.19
N SER A 175 14.01 -13.70 16.42
CA SER A 175 13.50 -14.60 17.47
C SER A 175 12.14 -15.18 17.10
N TYR A 176 11.25 -14.37 16.56
CA TYR A 176 9.94 -14.80 16.09
C TYR A 176 10.06 -15.86 14.98
N ASN A 177 10.87 -15.59 13.95
CA ASN A 177 11.13 -16.53 12.87
C ASN A 177 11.72 -17.86 13.40
N ALA A 178 12.71 -17.78 14.28
CA ALA A 178 13.31 -18.96 14.91
C ALA A 178 12.31 -19.76 15.78
N SER A 179 11.34 -19.08 16.40
CA SER A 179 10.30 -19.74 17.21
C SER A 179 9.36 -20.59 16.39
N LEU A 180 8.98 -20.09 15.19
CA LEU A 180 8.08 -20.81 14.26
C LEU A 180 8.69 -22.10 13.73
N ALA A 181 10.02 -22.17 13.58
CA ALA A 181 10.72 -23.38 13.17
C ALA A 181 10.68 -24.51 14.21
N ARG A 182 10.40 -24.19 15.49
CA ARG A 182 10.41 -25.14 16.61
C ARG A 182 9.06 -25.76 16.91
N VAL A 183 7.99 -25.27 16.32
CA VAL A 183 6.64 -25.79 16.56
C VAL A 183 6.24 -26.79 15.46
N LYS A 184 5.19 -27.60 15.74
CA LYS A 184 4.67 -28.58 14.78
C LYS A 184 4.25 -27.87 13.49
N GLN A 185 4.79 -28.30 12.37
CA GLN A 185 4.57 -27.73 11.07
C GLN A 185 3.18 -28.09 10.50
N THR A 186 2.20 -27.23 10.73
CA THR A 186 0.91 -27.25 10.05
C THR A 186 1.00 -26.40 8.75
N PRO A 187 0.04 -26.49 7.81
CA PRO A 187 -0.02 -25.58 6.66
C PRO A 187 0.01 -24.11 7.05
N GLU A 188 -0.70 -23.72 8.11
CA GLU A 188 -0.73 -22.37 8.66
C GLU A 188 0.66 -21.95 9.20
N ILE A 189 1.32 -22.81 9.99
CA ILE A 189 2.66 -22.50 10.52
C ILE A 189 3.68 -22.39 9.39
N ARG A 190 3.64 -23.24 8.36
CA ARG A 190 4.51 -23.11 7.18
C ARG A 190 4.29 -21.77 6.47
N ASN A 191 3.02 -21.35 6.35
CA ASN A 191 2.69 -20.04 5.79
C ASN A 191 3.27 -18.90 6.62
N ASN A 192 3.09 -18.95 7.95
CA ASN A 192 3.64 -17.94 8.87
C ASN A 192 5.19 -17.92 8.83
N CYS A 193 5.85 -19.07 8.62
CA CYS A 193 7.29 -19.15 8.42
C CYS A 193 7.74 -18.35 7.17
N LYS A 194 7.02 -18.47 6.04
CA LYS A 194 7.33 -17.68 4.83
C LYS A 194 7.23 -16.18 5.09
N VAL A 195 6.16 -15.74 5.74
CA VAL A 195 5.92 -14.32 6.08
C VAL A 195 6.97 -13.81 7.07
N ALA A 196 7.31 -14.61 8.10
CA ALA A 196 8.35 -14.26 9.07
C ALA A 196 9.76 -14.25 8.45
N HIS A 197 10.01 -15.09 7.44
CA HIS A 197 11.27 -15.07 6.68
C HIS A 197 11.49 -13.75 5.98
N LEU A 198 10.48 -13.20 5.29
CA LEU A 198 10.55 -11.86 4.70
C LEU A 198 10.98 -10.82 5.72
N LEU A 199 10.31 -10.77 6.87
CA LEU A 199 10.59 -9.80 7.92
C LEU A 199 12.03 -9.89 8.44
N SER A 200 12.60 -11.10 8.48
CA SER A 200 13.90 -11.39 9.11
C SER A 200 15.08 -11.26 8.13
N TYR A 201 14.89 -11.59 6.86
CA TYR A 201 15.99 -11.76 5.91
C TYR A 201 15.85 -10.96 4.63
N GLU A 202 14.71 -10.36 4.36
CA GLU A 202 14.42 -9.61 3.16
C GLU A 202 14.06 -8.13 3.48
N PRO A 203 14.12 -7.22 2.52
CA PRO A 203 14.63 -7.36 1.15
C PRO A 203 16.17 -7.20 1.07
N HIS A 204 16.71 -7.31 -0.18
CA HIS A 204 18.10 -7.02 -0.51
C HIS A 204 18.17 -5.98 -1.62
N LEU A 205 17.60 -4.80 -1.40
CA LEU A 205 17.57 -3.72 -2.38
C LEU A 205 18.78 -2.80 -2.21
N THR A 206 19.24 -2.25 -3.32
CA THR A 206 20.31 -1.24 -3.31
C THR A 206 19.76 0.14 -3.61
N THR A 207 20.46 1.18 -3.18
CA THR A 207 20.12 2.57 -3.50
C THR A 207 20.11 2.84 -5.01
N GLN A 208 21.01 2.22 -5.77
CA GLN A 208 21.10 2.34 -7.22
C GLN A 208 19.85 1.78 -7.93
N GLN A 209 19.20 0.76 -7.35
CA GLN A 209 17.96 0.24 -7.93
C GLN A 209 16.83 1.27 -7.84
N LEU A 210 16.79 2.09 -6.77
CA LEU A 210 15.77 3.13 -6.57
C LEU A 210 15.84 4.25 -7.61
N GLU A 211 16.99 4.47 -8.27
CA GLU A 211 17.14 5.42 -9.37
C GLU A 211 16.24 5.09 -10.57
N LYS A 212 15.77 3.84 -10.68
CA LYS A 212 14.81 3.39 -11.72
C LYS A 212 13.40 3.90 -11.50
N ILE A 213 13.07 4.36 -10.30
CA ILE A 213 11.73 4.86 -9.98
C ILE A 213 11.51 6.21 -10.65
N GLN A 214 10.60 6.25 -11.65
CA GLN A 214 10.33 7.43 -12.46
C GLN A 214 9.16 8.27 -11.95
N CYS A 215 8.26 7.68 -11.18
CA CYS A 215 7.10 8.37 -10.63
C CYS A 215 7.48 9.24 -9.43
N PRO A 216 6.76 10.36 -9.18
CA PRO A 216 6.87 11.08 -7.92
C PRO A 216 6.57 10.17 -6.75
N THR A 217 7.44 10.22 -5.72
CA THR A 217 7.36 9.34 -4.54
C THR A 217 7.40 10.16 -3.25
N LEU A 218 6.44 9.92 -2.36
CA LEU A 218 6.44 10.45 -1.00
C LEU A 218 6.91 9.37 -0.03
N VAL A 219 8.06 9.58 0.57
CA VAL A 219 8.67 8.68 1.56
C VAL A 219 8.34 9.19 2.96
N ILE A 220 7.70 8.36 3.78
CA ILE A 220 7.18 8.72 5.10
C ILE A 220 7.80 7.83 6.16
N GLY A 221 8.16 8.40 7.30
CA GLY A 221 8.61 7.66 8.49
C GLY A 221 8.31 8.42 9.78
N GLY A 222 8.31 7.72 10.90
CA GLY A 222 8.30 8.34 12.22
C GLY A 222 9.73 8.61 12.70
N ASP A 223 9.89 9.61 13.58
CA ASP A 223 11.18 9.88 14.23
C ASP A 223 11.59 8.79 15.24
N HIS A 224 10.65 7.92 15.61
CA HIS A 224 10.83 6.73 16.47
C HIS A 224 10.30 5.45 15.80
N ASP A 225 10.36 5.37 14.45
CA ASP A 225 9.94 4.17 13.70
C ASP A 225 10.92 3.01 13.93
N VAL A 226 10.45 1.77 13.76
CA VAL A 226 11.31 0.57 13.73
C VAL A 226 12.26 0.58 12.53
N VAL A 227 11.89 1.21 11.42
CA VAL A 227 12.82 1.57 10.34
C VAL A 227 13.50 2.88 10.74
N LEU A 228 14.81 2.85 10.89
CA LEU A 228 15.57 4.00 11.39
C LEU A 228 15.35 5.25 10.51
N PRO A 229 15.13 6.43 11.09
CA PRO A 229 14.91 7.68 10.33
C PRO A 229 16.00 7.98 9.30
N LYS A 230 17.26 7.66 9.61
CA LYS A 230 18.39 7.77 8.66
C LYS A 230 18.20 6.88 7.42
N HIS A 231 17.56 5.71 7.58
CA HIS A 231 17.27 4.81 6.48
C HIS A 231 16.10 5.30 5.62
N THR A 232 15.06 5.85 6.26
CA THR A 232 13.95 6.53 5.58
C THR A 232 14.46 7.72 4.74
N PHE A 233 15.40 8.49 5.28
CA PHE A 233 16.07 9.58 4.56
C PHE A 233 16.85 9.04 3.35
N LEU A 234 17.64 7.97 3.54
CA LEU A 234 18.41 7.33 2.48
C LEU A 234 17.51 6.86 1.32
N ILE A 235 16.35 6.29 1.61
CA ILE A 235 15.37 5.90 0.58
C ILE A 235 14.92 7.14 -0.21
N ALA A 236 14.55 8.21 0.48
CA ALA A 236 14.10 9.43 -0.16
C ALA A 236 15.19 10.08 -1.02
N GLU A 237 16.44 10.13 -0.53
CA GLU A 237 17.58 10.69 -1.26
C GLU A 237 17.93 9.89 -2.53
N SER A 238 17.66 8.59 -2.52
CA SER A 238 17.98 7.67 -3.63
C SER A 238 16.93 7.65 -4.75
N ILE A 239 15.75 8.27 -4.56
CA ILE A 239 14.68 8.31 -5.56
C ILE A 239 14.70 9.67 -6.28
N PRO A 240 14.82 9.72 -7.63
CA PRO A 240 15.00 11.00 -8.36
C PRO A 240 13.91 12.04 -8.17
N LYS A 241 12.66 11.60 -7.93
CA LYS A 241 11.50 12.49 -7.77
C LYS A 241 10.83 12.22 -6.43
N SER A 242 11.55 12.45 -5.33
CA SER A 242 11.05 12.15 -3.99
C SER A 242 10.67 13.40 -3.19
N TYR A 243 9.78 13.20 -2.24
CA TYR A 243 9.52 14.05 -1.09
C TYR A 243 9.72 13.22 0.18
N LEU A 244 10.17 13.86 1.24
CA LEU A 244 10.35 13.24 2.56
C LEU A 244 9.44 13.90 3.59
N TRP A 245 8.75 13.06 4.37
CA TRP A 245 8.00 13.50 5.54
C TRP A 245 8.32 12.64 6.75
N ILE A 246 9.00 13.23 7.73
CA ILE A 246 9.24 12.59 9.05
C ILE A 246 8.21 13.13 10.03
N VAL A 247 7.41 12.23 10.58
CA VAL A 247 6.35 12.56 11.54
C VAL A 247 6.94 12.62 12.95
N PRO A 248 6.89 13.77 13.64
CA PRO A 248 7.45 13.90 14.98
C PRO A 248 6.64 13.12 16.00
N ASN A 249 7.33 12.60 17.02
CA ASN A 249 6.77 11.79 18.11
C ASN A 249 5.94 10.60 17.62
N SER A 250 6.43 9.95 16.55
CA SER A 250 5.71 8.86 15.88
C SER A 250 6.59 7.64 15.67
N GLY A 251 6.00 6.47 15.89
CA GLY A 251 6.55 5.18 15.50
C GLY A 251 6.00 4.68 14.17
N ARG A 252 5.96 3.36 13.99
CA ARG A 252 5.59 2.66 12.75
C ARG A 252 4.14 2.85 12.29
N SER A 253 3.21 3.10 13.23
CA SER A 253 1.76 3.06 12.97
C SER A 253 1.19 4.42 12.57
N ILE A 254 1.90 5.19 11.74
CA ILE A 254 1.47 6.51 11.25
C ILE A 254 0.07 6.47 10.62
N PRO A 255 -0.28 5.50 9.73
CA PRO A 255 -1.60 5.46 9.12
C PRO A 255 -2.75 5.26 10.12
N ILE A 256 -2.46 4.85 11.34
CA ILE A 256 -3.45 4.64 12.42
C ILE A 256 -3.42 5.79 13.42
N ASN A 257 -2.24 6.06 14.01
CA ASN A 257 -2.13 7.01 15.11
C ASN A 257 -2.20 8.47 14.64
N TYR A 258 -1.80 8.73 13.40
CA TYR A 258 -1.82 10.05 12.75
C TYR A 258 -2.69 10.03 11.48
N LYS A 259 -3.77 9.22 11.49
CA LYS A 259 -4.61 8.91 10.34
C LYS A 259 -5.09 10.14 9.57
N ASP A 260 -5.49 11.20 10.26
CA ASP A 260 -6.04 12.40 9.64
C ASP A 260 -4.94 13.17 8.90
N GLN A 261 -3.80 13.39 9.54
CA GLN A 261 -2.63 14.04 8.91
C GLN A 261 -2.07 13.19 7.78
N PHE A 262 -1.95 11.86 7.98
CA PHE A 262 -1.49 10.94 6.95
C PHE A 262 -2.36 11.03 5.69
N ASN A 263 -3.66 10.92 5.88
CA ASN A 263 -4.62 10.96 4.78
C ASN A 263 -4.56 12.31 4.03
N GLU A 264 -4.51 13.43 4.75
CA GLU A 264 -4.42 14.77 4.17
C GLU A 264 -3.12 14.98 3.40
N VAL A 265 -1.97 14.68 3.99
CA VAL A 265 -0.65 14.85 3.35
C VAL A 265 -0.52 13.99 2.10
N VAL A 266 -0.94 12.72 2.16
CA VAL A 266 -0.91 11.81 1.00
C VAL A 266 -1.88 12.27 -0.09
N ASN A 267 -3.08 12.73 0.27
CA ASN A 267 -4.04 13.25 -0.71
C ASN A 267 -3.52 14.53 -1.39
N ASN A 268 -2.91 15.45 -0.65
CA ASN A 268 -2.30 16.66 -1.20
C ASN A 268 -1.15 16.30 -2.14
N PHE A 269 -0.32 15.32 -1.79
CA PHE A 269 0.73 14.81 -2.66
C PHE A 269 0.15 14.20 -3.95
N PHE A 270 -0.93 13.44 -3.89
CA PHE A 270 -1.54 12.85 -5.08
C PHE A 270 -2.20 13.88 -6.00
N SER A 271 -2.80 14.92 -5.47
CA SER A 271 -3.51 15.95 -6.23
C SER A 271 -2.59 17.01 -6.85
N ALA A 272 -1.44 17.30 -6.22
CA ALA A 272 -0.50 18.34 -6.71
C ALA A 272 0.46 17.77 -7.78
N PRO A 273 0.88 18.56 -8.79
CA PRO A 273 1.97 18.18 -9.68
C PRO A 273 3.29 18.04 -8.91
N TYR A 274 4.22 17.20 -9.41
CA TYR A 274 5.56 17.15 -8.85
C TYR A 274 6.27 18.49 -9.07
N ARG A 275 6.82 19.06 -8.01
CA ARG A 275 7.63 20.27 -8.04
C ARG A 275 9.08 19.92 -7.65
N LYS A 276 10.02 20.17 -8.56
CA LYS A 276 11.44 20.11 -8.25
C LYS A 276 11.86 21.47 -7.69
N ILE A 277 12.44 21.47 -6.48
CA ILE A 277 12.94 22.68 -5.84
C ILE A 277 14.43 22.76 -6.06
N GLU A 278 14.90 23.73 -6.86
CA GLU A 278 16.31 23.92 -7.19
C GLU A 278 16.72 25.42 -7.08
N GLY A 279 18.01 25.64 -6.86
CA GLY A 279 18.58 26.98 -6.86
C GLY A 279 17.87 27.95 -5.91
N PHE A 280 17.40 29.09 -6.43
CA PHE A 280 16.69 30.11 -5.68
C PHE A 280 15.27 29.72 -5.23
N ASP A 281 14.67 28.67 -5.82
CA ASP A 281 13.37 28.16 -5.35
C ASP A 281 13.41 27.63 -3.91
N ARG A 282 14.61 27.37 -3.39
CA ARG A 282 14.81 26.95 -1.99
C ARG A 282 14.50 28.05 -0.96
N PHE A 283 14.34 29.29 -1.41
CA PHE A 283 14.05 30.44 -0.56
C PHE A 283 12.54 30.82 -0.55
N ASN A 284 11.71 30.10 -1.29
CA ASN A 284 10.26 30.38 -1.44
C ASN A 284 9.41 29.32 -0.76
#